data_f8898fdc56edb03eec07c5448d38b7e3
#
_entry.id   f8898fdc56edb03eec07c5448d38b7e3
#
_cell.length_a   1.000
_cell.length_b   1.000
_cell.length_c   1.000
_cell.angle_alpha   90.00
_cell.angle_beta   90.00
_cell.angle_gamma   90.00
#
_symmetry.space_group_name_H-M   'P 1'
#
loop_
_entity.id
_entity.type
_entity.pdbx_description
1 polymer ?
#
loop_
_entity_poly.entity_id
_entity_poly.type
_entity_poly.pdbx_seq_one_letter_code
_entity_poly.pdbx_strand_id
1 'polypeptide(L)'
;MIQVNNLSKTYNGTTVLKIDTLEIKKGESFGLVGNNGAGKTTFFSLLLDLIQPSTGNIINNGVEVNSSENWKPFTASFLDESFLIGYLTPEEYFYFIGDLRGQNKADVDALLAAHEEFFNGKKKKNKKYLRDLSKGNQKKVGI
;
A
#
# COMPACT_ATOMS: atom_id res chain seq x y z
N MET A 1 3.34 10.09 -11.01
CA MET A 1 2.09 10.70 -11.51
C MET A 1 1.06 9.61 -11.67
N ILE A 2 -0.14 9.80 -11.12
CA ILE A 2 -1.26 8.87 -11.26
C ILE A 2 -2.34 9.56 -12.07
N GLN A 3 -2.88 8.87 -13.06
CA GLN A 3 -3.98 9.36 -13.91
C GLN A 3 -5.10 8.32 -13.89
N VAL A 4 -6.31 8.78 -13.74
CA VAL A 4 -7.54 7.98 -13.72
C VAL A 4 -8.45 8.47 -14.83
N ASN A 5 -8.94 7.57 -15.68
CA ASN A 5 -9.76 7.92 -16.83
C ASN A 5 -11.04 7.08 -16.86
N ASN A 6 -12.20 7.73 -16.76
CA ASN A 6 -13.54 7.14 -16.84
C ASN A 6 -13.70 5.86 -15.98
N LEU A 7 -13.05 5.86 -14.82
CA LEU A 7 -12.98 4.70 -13.93
C LEU A 7 -14.34 4.46 -13.27
N SER A 8 -14.82 3.23 -13.32
CA SER A 8 -15.95 2.83 -12.51
C SER A 8 -15.79 1.43 -11.92
N LYS A 9 -16.49 1.19 -10.83
CA LYS A 9 -16.67 -0.15 -10.26
C LYS A 9 -18.13 -0.36 -9.91
N THR A 10 -18.69 -1.45 -10.45
CA THR A 10 -20.08 -1.85 -10.26
C THR A 10 -20.13 -3.28 -9.72
N TYR A 11 -20.94 -3.53 -8.71
CA TYR A 11 -21.25 -4.84 -8.17
C TYR A 11 -22.77 -5.07 -8.21
N ASN A 12 -23.20 -6.16 -8.80
CA ASN A 12 -24.61 -6.55 -8.88
C ASN A 12 -25.52 -5.40 -9.36
N GLY A 13 -25.09 -4.67 -10.40
CA GLY A 13 -25.84 -3.54 -10.97
C GLY A 13 -25.70 -2.22 -10.19
N THR A 14 -25.07 -2.20 -9.03
CA THR A 14 -24.87 -0.99 -8.22
C THR A 14 -23.45 -0.44 -8.43
N THR A 15 -23.33 0.79 -8.91
CA THR A 15 -22.05 1.48 -9.06
C THR A 15 -21.61 2.04 -7.71
N VAL A 16 -20.49 1.50 -7.19
CA VAL A 16 -19.91 1.88 -5.88
C VAL A 16 -18.80 2.91 -6.00
N LEU A 17 -18.26 3.10 -7.20
CA LEU A 17 -17.25 4.12 -7.49
C LEU A 17 -17.41 4.59 -8.94
N LYS A 18 -17.35 5.90 -9.14
CA LYS A 18 -17.26 6.53 -10.46
C LYS A 18 -16.37 7.76 -10.36
N ILE A 19 -15.32 7.81 -11.18
CA ILE A 19 -14.37 8.92 -11.30
C ILE A 19 -14.17 9.17 -12.80
N ASP A 20 -14.64 10.32 -13.29
CA ASP A 20 -14.52 10.64 -14.71
C ASP A 20 -13.06 10.96 -15.05
N THR A 21 -12.41 11.81 -14.25
CA THR A 21 -10.99 12.14 -14.42
C THR A 21 -10.38 12.51 -13.07
N LEU A 22 -9.18 12.00 -12.79
CA LEU A 22 -8.36 12.41 -11.66
C LEU A 22 -6.89 12.36 -12.07
N GLU A 23 -6.15 13.41 -11.74
CA GLU A 23 -4.69 13.43 -11.89
C GLU A 23 -4.04 13.78 -10.57
N ILE A 24 -3.07 12.96 -10.13
CA ILE A 24 -2.20 13.23 -8.98
C ILE A 24 -0.78 13.39 -9.52
N LYS A 25 -0.22 14.58 -9.39
CA LYS A 25 1.08 14.92 -9.94
C LYS A 25 2.22 14.30 -9.13
N LYS A 26 3.38 14.16 -9.76
CA LYS A 26 4.59 13.72 -9.05
C LYS A 26 4.95 14.72 -7.94
N GLY A 27 5.19 14.20 -6.72
CA GLY A 27 5.52 15.02 -5.55
C GLY A 27 4.31 15.62 -4.84
N GLU A 28 3.10 15.37 -5.33
CA GLU A 28 1.87 15.84 -4.69
C GLU A 28 1.45 14.94 -3.53
N SER A 29 0.97 15.57 -2.44
CA SER A 29 0.26 14.87 -1.36
C SER A 29 -1.24 14.96 -1.61
N PHE A 30 -1.88 13.83 -1.86
CA PHE A 30 -3.31 13.75 -2.16
C PHE A 30 -4.09 13.09 -1.01
N GLY A 31 -5.15 13.74 -0.55
CA GLY A 31 -6.05 13.25 0.49
C GLY A 31 -7.42 12.85 -0.06
N LEU A 32 -7.82 11.59 0.11
CA LEU A 32 -9.16 11.12 -0.24
C LEU A 32 -10.06 11.08 0.99
N VAL A 33 -11.07 11.95 1.02
CA VAL A 33 -12.00 12.09 2.14
C VAL A 33 -13.42 11.70 1.70
N GLY A 34 -14.20 11.13 2.61
CA GLY A 34 -15.58 10.73 2.37
C GLY A 34 -16.11 9.83 3.48
N ASN A 35 -17.43 9.67 3.54
CA ASN A 35 -18.11 8.81 4.51
C ASN A 35 -17.72 7.32 4.35
N ASN A 36 -18.05 6.52 5.36
CA ASN A 36 -17.94 5.06 5.23
C ASN A 36 -18.88 4.59 4.11
N GLY A 37 -18.38 3.72 3.24
CA GLY A 37 -19.12 3.29 2.05
C GLY A 37 -18.96 4.18 0.81
N ALA A 38 -18.29 5.32 0.89
CA ALA A 38 -18.08 6.23 -0.26
C ALA A 38 -17.10 5.71 -1.35
N GLY A 39 -16.67 4.46 -1.30
CA GLY A 39 -15.81 3.85 -2.31
C GLY A 39 -14.31 4.11 -2.14
N LYS A 40 -13.84 4.71 -1.03
CA LYS A 40 -12.41 4.99 -0.80
C LYS A 40 -11.53 3.75 -0.90
N THR A 41 -11.89 2.69 -0.17
CA THR A 41 -11.16 1.41 -0.21
C THR A 41 -11.23 0.78 -1.60
N THR A 42 -12.38 0.87 -2.27
CA THR A 42 -12.55 0.40 -3.66
C THR A 42 -11.60 1.12 -4.60
N PHE A 43 -11.45 2.44 -4.46
CA PHE A 43 -10.51 3.22 -5.27
C PHE A 43 -9.06 2.76 -5.06
N PHE A 44 -8.61 2.62 -3.80
CA PHE A 44 -7.26 2.12 -3.53
C PHE A 44 -7.06 0.67 -3.99
N SER A 45 -8.08 -0.18 -3.89
CA SER A 45 -8.00 -1.56 -4.39
C SER A 45 -7.86 -1.61 -5.93
N LEU A 46 -8.51 -0.70 -6.65
CA LEU A 46 -8.34 -0.54 -8.10
C LEU A 46 -6.95 0.01 -8.45
N LEU A 47 -6.48 1.00 -7.69
CA LEU A 47 -5.15 1.62 -7.87
C LEU A 47 -4.00 0.61 -7.67
N LEU A 48 -4.22 -0.40 -6.84
CA LEU A 48 -3.25 -1.44 -6.53
C LEU A 48 -3.50 -2.76 -7.28
N ASP A 49 -4.42 -2.76 -8.25
CA ASP A 49 -4.80 -3.95 -9.03
C ASP A 49 -5.24 -5.15 -8.17
N LEU A 50 -5.80 -4.89 -6.99
CA LEU A 50 -6.38 -5.93 -6.15
C LEU A 50 -7.77 -6.35 -6.63
N ILE A 51 -8.44 -5.49 -7.39
CA ILE A 51 -9.71 -5.73 -8.06
C ILE A 51 -9.69 -5.08 -9.45
N GLN A 52 -10.41 -5.66 -10.41
CA GLN A 52 -10.51 -5.12 -11.77
C GLN A 52 -11.59 -4.02 -11.85
N PRO A 53 -11.38 -2.94 -12.64
CA PRO A 53 -12.41 -1.95 -12.91
C PRO A 53 -13.56 -2.53 -13.75
N SER A 54 -14.74 -1.94 -13.63
CA SER A 54 -15.87 -2.23 -14.54
C SER A 54 -15.72 -1.46 -15.85
N THR A 55 -15.24 -0.21 -15.78
CA THR A 55 -14.86 0.61 -16.95
C THR A 55 -13.66 1.48 -16.61
N GLY A 56 -13.01 2.01 -17.66
CA GLY A 56 -11.90 2.93 -17.53
C GLY A 56 -10.60 2.28 -17.08
N ASN A 57 -9.60 3.11 -16.81
CA ASN A 57 -8.28 2.64 -16.42
C ASN A 57 -7.58 3.59 -15.45
N ILE A 58 -6.51 3.07 -14.85
CA ILE A 58 -5.58 3.82 -14.02
C ILE A 58 -4.17 3.68 -14.63
N ILE A 59 -3.50 4.81 -14.80
CA ILE A 59 -2.12 4.87 -15.28
C ILE A 59 -1.25 5.37 -14.12
N ASN A 60 -0.26 4.57 -13.73
CA ASN A 60 0.71 4.93 -12.71
C ASN A 60 2.08 5.12 -13.36
N ASN A 61 2.57 6.37 -13.36
CA ASN A 61 3.84 6.77 -13.97
C ASN A 61 4.01 6.29 -15.41
N GLY A 62 2.95 6.41 -16.22
CA GLY A 62 2.93 5.99 -17.62
C GLY A 62 2.63 4.51 -17.87
N VAL A 63 2.47 3.71 -16.81
CA VAL A 63 2.14 2.28 -16.90
C VAL A 63 0.68 2.06 -16.51
N GLU A 64 -0.08 1.40 -17.37
CA GLU A 64 -1.46 1.01 -17.06
C GLU A 64 -1.47 -0.12 -16.03
N VAL A 65 -2.15 0.14 -14.90
CA VAL A 65 -2.06 -0.70 -13.69
C VAL A 65 -2.57 -2.11 -13.92
N ASN A 66 -3.70 -2.28 -14.61
CA ASN A 66 -4.34 -3.58 -14.81
C ASN A 66 -3.88 -4.35 -16.06
N SER A 67 -2.90 -3.81 -16.80
CA SER A 67 -2.33 -4.47 -17.99
C SER A 67 -0.87 -4.89 -17.82
N SER A 68 -0.19 -4.44 -16.76
CA SER A 68 1.24 -4.68 -16.54
C SER A 68 1.58 -4.62 -15.06
N GLU A 69 2.61 -5.35 -14.64
CA GLU A 69 3.18 -5.28 -13.29
C GLU A 69 4.33 -4.27 -13.14
N ASN A 70 4.73 -3.61 -14.24
CA ASN A 70 5.88 -2.71 -14.27
C ASN A 70 5.72 -1.45 -13.40
N TRP A 71 4.53 -1.18 -12.87
CA TRP A 71 4.29 -0.11 -11.90
C TRP A 71 4.63 -0.50 -10.46
N LYS A 72 4.70 -1.80 -10.13
CA LYS A 72 4.93 -2.29 -8.76
C LYS A 72 6.30 -1.88 -8.18
N PRO A 73 7.42 -1.88 -8.93
CA PRO A 73 8.73 -1.54 -8.40
C PRO A 73 8.84 -0.12 -7.81
N PHE A 74 8.05 0.83 -8.31
CA PHE A 74 8.06 2.23 -7.83
C PHE A 74 6.82 2.61 -7.02
N THR A 75 6.05 1.62 -6.57
CA THR A 75 4.85 1.84 -5.76
C THR A 75 4.95 1.07 -4.45
N ALA A 76 4.67 1.74 -3.35
CA ALA A 76 4.48 1.11 -2.06
C ALA A 76 3.07 1.40 -1.54
N SER A 77 2.49 0.49 -0.78
CA SER A 77 1.16 0.65 -0.22
C SER A 77 1.04 0.02 1.15
N PHE A 78 0.24 0.64 1.98
CA PHE A 78 -0.25 0.07 3.23
C PHE A 78 -1.73 0.43 3.36
N LEU A 79 -2.62 -0.53 3.10
CA LEU A 79 -4.06 -0.32 3.19
C LEU A 79 -4.55 -0.45 4.64
N ASP A 80 -4.25 -1.56 5.28
CA ASP A 80 -4.54 -1.81 6.69
C ASP A 80 -3.72 -3.00 7.23
N GLU A 81 -3.89 -3.31 8.51
CA GLU A 81 -3.11 -4.32 9.22
C GLU A 81 -3.38 -5.76 8.73
N SER A 82 -4.49 -6.02 8.03
CA SER A 82 -4.82 -7.36 7.51
C SER A 82 -3.88 -7.81 6.38
N PHE A 83 -3.17 -6.86 5.75
CA PHE A 83 -2.16 -7.15 4.74
C PHE A 83 -0.79 -7.53 5.33
N LEU A 84 -0.61 -7.40 6.65
CA LEU A 84 0.62 -7.84 7.30
C LEU A 84 0.65 -9.37 7.44
N ILE A 85 1.84 -9.94 7.29
CA ILE A 85 2.05 -11.38 7.54
C ILE A 85 2.14 -11.62 9.04
N GLY A 86 1.00 -11.83 9.69
CA GLY A 86 0.80 -11.81 11.12
C GLY A 86 1.67 -12.80 11.93
N TYR A 87 2.18 -13.87 11.33
CA TYR A 87 3.04 -14.88 11.96
C TYR A 87 4.54 -14.60 11.86
N LEU A 88 4.93 -13.48 11.23
CA LEU A 88 6.31 -12.99 11.25
C LEU A 88 6.50 -12.04 12.43
N THR A 89 7.73 -11.97 12.93
CA THR A 89 8.18 -10.87 13.80
C THR A 89 8.40 -9.62 12.95
N PRO A 90 8.45 -8.40 13.53
CA PRO A 90 8.77 -7.19 12.77
C PRO A 90 10.09 -7.28 11.99
N GLU A 91 11.11 -7.86 12.58
CA GLU A 91 12.41 -8.01 11.94
C GLU A 91 12.34 -8.94 10.72
N GLU A 92 11.70 -10.10 10.86
CA GLU A 92 11.46 -11.03 9.74
C GLU A 92 10.65 -10.40 8.63
N TYR A 93 9.63 -9.60 8.98
CA TYR A 93 8.80 -8.89 8.01
C TYR A 93 9.62 -7.85 7.22
N PHE A 94 10.46 -7.06 7.89
CA PHE A 94 11.31 -6.09 7.20
C PHE A 94 12.30 -6.76 6.25
N TYR A 95 12.95 -7.85 6.66
CA TYR A 95 13.83 -8.60 5.76
C TYR A 95 13.08 -9.21 4.59
N PHE A 96 11.89 -9.76 4.82
CA PHE A 96 11.04 -10.29 3.77
C PHE A 96 10.66 -9.22 2.73
N ILE A 97 10.22 -8.04 3.17
CA ILE A 97 9.90 -6.94 2.26
C ILE A 97 11.15 -6.41 1.54
N GLY A 98 12.28 -6.32 2.25
CA GLY A 98 13.56 -5.93 1.65
C GLY A 98 13.99 -6.89 0.53
N ASP A 99 13.91 -8.18 0.78
CA ASP A 99 14.24 -9.23 -0.20
C ASP A 99 13.35 -9.13 -1.46
N LEU A 100 12.03 -8.93 -1.29
CA LEU A 100 11.10 -8.67 -2.40
C LEU A 100 11.45 -7.42 -3.23
N ARG A 101 12.18 -6.48 -2.65
CA ARG A 101 12.65 -5.24 -3.30
C ARG A 101 14.11 -5.34 -3.78
N GLY A 102 14.72 -6.52 -3.71
CA GLY A 102 16.12 -6.75 -4.11
C GLY A 102 17.15 -6.12 -3.15
N GLN A 103 16.74 -5.78 -1.92
CA GLN A 103 17.62 -5.26 -0.87
C GLN A 103 18.25 -6.41 -0.08
N ASN A 104 19.53 -6.28 0.26
CA ASN A 104 20.17 -7.23 1.15
C ASN A 104 19.92 -6.87 2.63
N LYS A 105 20.32 -7.78 3.53
CA LYS A 105 20.12 -7.58 4.97
C LYS A 105 20.79 -6.31 5.51
N ALA A 106 21.96 -5.94 5.00
CA ALA A 106 22.69 -4.75 5.44
C ALA A 106 21.95 -3.46 5.05
N ASP A 107 21.31 -3.43 3.86
CA ASP A 107 20.50 -2.31 3.40
C ASP A 107 19.29 -2.11 4.33
N VAL A 108 18.60 -3.21 4.67
CA VAL A 108 17.46 -3.17 5.61
C VAL A 108 17.90 -2.74 7.01
N ASP A 109 19.04 -3.26 7.52
CA ASP A 109 19.57 -2.85 8.83
C ASP A 109 19.93 -1.36 8.86
N ALA A 110 20.50 -0.83 7.79
CA ALA A 110 20.82 0.59 7.66
C ALA A 110 19.56 1.46 7.67
N LEU A 111 18.53 1.07 6.89
CA LEU A 111 17.24 1.75 6.86
C LEU A 111 16.58 1.77 8.24
N LEU A 112 16.56 0.63 8.90
CA LEU A 112 16.01 0.50 10.24
C LEU A 112 16.79 1.33 11.27
N ALA A 113 18.10 1.42 11.19
CA ALA A 113 18.92 2.26 12.05
C ALA A 113 18.61 3.75 11.86
N ALA A 114 18.46 4.19 10.61
CA ALA A 114 18.11 5.57 10.29
C ALA A 114 16.74 6.00 10.86
N HIS A 115 15.84 5.04 11.13
CA HIS A 115 14.50 5.29 11.65
C HIS A 115 14.28 4.78 13.08
N GLU A 116 15.36 4.69 13.87
CA GLU A 116 15.30 4.09 15.22
C GLU A 116 14.33 4.79 16.17
N GLU A 117 14.25 6.12 16.13
CA GLU A 117 13.32 6.90 16.94
C GLU A 117 11.85 6.57 16.63
N PHE A 118 11.52 6.42 15.34
CA PHE A 118 10.17 6.06 14.91
C PHE A 118 9.70 4.73 15.53
N PHE A 119 10.62 3.78 15.69
CA PHE A 119 10.34 2.47 16.28
C PHE A 119 10.55 2.42 17.81
N ASN A 120 10.93 3.52 18.46
CA ASN A 120 11.23 3.59 19.90
C ASN A 120 12.26 2.55 20.37
N GLY A 121 13.29 2.28 19.60
CA GLY A 121 14.35 1.31 19.92
C GLY A 121 13.89 -0.17 20.00
N LYS A 122 12.64 -0.48 19.65
CA LYS A 122 12.03 -1.81 19.85
C LYS A 122 12.23 -2.80 18.68
N LYS A 123 12.96 -2.43 17.65
CA LYS A 123 13.09 -3.21 16.40
C LYS A 123 13.71 -4.59 16.58
N LYS A 124 14.83 -4.66 17.29
CA LYS A 124 15.68 -5.87 17.36
C LYS A 124 15.37 -6.79 18.54
N LYS A 125 14.50 -6.38 19.48
CA LYS A 125 14.24 -7.16 20.71
C LYS A 125 12.82 -7.69 20.82
N ASN A 126 11.93 -7.32 19.89
CA ASN A 126 10.56 -7.76 19.97
C ASN A 126 10.40 -9.13 19.28
N LYS A 127 10.45 -10.20 20.09
CA LYS A 127 10.22 -11.57 19.63
C LYS A 127 8.73 -11.90 19.43
N LYS A 128 7.84 -10.91 19.58
CA LYS A 128 6.40 -11.09 19.37
C LYS A 128 6.09 -11.08 17.87
N TYR A 129 5.16 -11.91 17.48
CA TYR A 129 4.61 -11.90 16.13
C TYR A 129 3.83 -10.61 15.87
N LEU A 130 3.73 -10.21 14.60
CA LEU A 130 2.98 -9.01 14.21
C LEU A 130 1.54 -9.03 14.71
N ARG A 131 0.85 -10.18 14.63
CA ARG A 131 -0.52 -10.35 15.12
C ARG A 131 -0.68 -10.10 16.63
N ASP A 132 0.40 -10.24 17.41
CA ASP A 132 0.39 -10.06 18.86
C ASP A 132 0.76 -8.63 19.30
N LEU A 133 1.04 -7.76 18.32
CA LEU A 133 1.31 -6.34 18.56
C LEU A 133 0.00 -5.55 18.66
N SER A 134 0.05 -4.42 19.37
CA SER A 134 -1.04 -3.44 19.31
C SER A 134 -1.21 -2.91 17.87
N LYS A 135 -2.44 -2.55 17.51
CA LYS A 135 -2.75 -1.98 16.18
C LYS A 135 -1.82 -0.81 15.79
N GLY A 136 -1.50 0.07 16.74
CA GLY A 136 -0.56 1.16 16.51
C GLY A 136 0.85 0.69 16.17
N ASN A 137 1.35 -0.38 16.79
CA ASN A 137 2.64 -0.97 16.46
C ASN A 137 2.60 -1.75 15.15
N GLN A 138 1.50 -2.42 14.83
CA GLN A 138 1.29 -3.05 13.52
C GLN A 138 1.36 -2.01 12.39
N LYS A 139 0.66 -0.88 12.53
CA LYS A 139 0.73 0.24 11.58
C LYS A 139 2.14 0.77 11.40
N LYS A 140 2.90 0.93 12.49
CA LYS A 140 4.31 1.36 12.41
C LYS A 140 5.20 0.40 11.62
N VAL A 141 4.87 -0.88 11.60
CA VAL A 141 5.63 -1.87 10.82
C VAL A 141 5.19 -1.87 9.35
N GLY A 142 3.92 -1.59 9.06
CA GLY A 142 3.38 -1.61 7.71
C GLY A 142 3.63 -0.34 6.88
N ILE A 143 3.92 0.79 7.54
CA ILE A 143 4.22 2.08 6.90
C ILE A 143 5.71 2.19 6.59
#